data_f53a87a333f1747c067d214a22db5667
#
_entry.id   f53a87a333f1747c067d214a22db5667
#
_cell.length_a   1.000
_cell.length_b   1.000
_cell.length_c   1.000
_cell.angle_alpha   90.00
_cell.angle_beta   90.00
_cell.angle_gamma   90.00
#
_symmetry.space_group_name_H-M   'P 1'
#
loop_
_entity.id
_entity.type
_entity.pdbx_description
1 polymer ?
#
loop_
_entity_poly.entity_id
_entity_poly.type
_entity_poly.pdbx_seq_one_letter_code
_entity_poly.pdbx_strand_id
1 'polypeptide(L)'
;MIDRKFLIAGNWKMNGMFDSIREVCKIDQHSKELNSDLALCLPNTIINKACENISNGKLIIGAQNCHHEESGAFTGDVSAEMLKNAGAKVVIVGHSERRQNYFENNELINKKATSVINSGLQVIICIGETEEEKNKGQTNDIVCSQLRNSIPIISNAENTVIAYEPIWAIGTGRIPSLEEIQ
;
A
#
# COMPACT_ATOMS: atom_id res chain seq x y z
N MET A 1 -1.76 22.59 -12.37
CA MET A 1 -1.80 21.11 -12.30
C MET A 1 -0.56 20.69 -11.55
N ILE A 2 -0.70 19.86 -10.51
CA ILE A 2 0.46 19.27 -9.83
C ILE A 2 1.03 18.26 -10.82
N ASP A 3 2.26 18.47 -11.25
CA ASP A 3 2.98 17.52 -12.11
C ASP A 3 3.40 16.33 -11.21
N ARG A 4 2.53 15.33 -11.13
CA ARG A 4 2.78 14.12 -10.34
C ARG A 4 3.71 13.20 -11.12
N LYS A 5 4.83 12.83 -10.51
CA LYS A 5 5.66 11.74 -11.02
C LYS A 5 4.92 10.42 -10.95
N PHE A 6 5.23 9.53 -11.87
CA PHE A 6 4.78 8.15 -11.79
C PHE A 6 5.35 7.50 -10.52
N LEU A 7 4.50 6.75 -9.81
CA LEU A 7 4.90 5.92 -8.68
C LEU A 7 4.84 4.44 -9.10
N ILE A 8 5.98 3.78 -9.04
CA ILE A 8 6.07 2.32 -9.20
C ILE A 8 6.15 1.74 -7.79
N ALA A 9 5.12 1.01 -7.37
CA ALA A 9 5.04 0.43 -6.04
C ALA A 9 5.08 -1.10 -6.10
N GLY A 10 6.08 -1.70 -5.49
CA GLY A 10 6.20 -3.14 -5.31
C GLY A 10 5.69 -3.57 -3.93
N ASN A 11 4.96 -4.68 -3.88
CA ASN A 11 4.52 -5.30 -2.64
C ASN A 11 5.10 -6.71 -2.52
N TRP A 12 5.99 -6.93 -1.56
CA TRP A 12 6.58 -8.25 -1.34
C TRP A 12 5.64 -9.25 -0.71
N LYS A 13 4.50 -8.77 -0.22
CA LYS A 13 3.55 -9.61 0.52
C LYS A 13 4.26 -10.32 1.69
N MET A 14 3.89 -11.54 2.02
CA MET A 14 4.53 -12.31 3.09
C MET A 14 5.79 -13.03 2.58
N ASN A 15 6.76 -12.26 2.06
CA ASN A 15 8.03 -12.76 1.56
C ASN A 15 9.20 -11.89 2.03
N GLY A 16 10.37 -12.50 2.14
CA GLY A 16 11.61 -11.82 2.45
C GLY A 16 12.11 -12.09 3.87
N MET A 17 13.41 -12.38 3.95
CA MET A 17 14.18 -12.56 5.16
C MET A 17 15.35 -11.56 5.16
N PHE A 18 16.18 -11.55 6.18
CA PHE A 18 17.33 -10.64 6.25
C PHE A 18 18.28 -10.77 5.05
N ASP A 19 18.46 -11.97 4.50
CA ASP A 19 19.28 -12.18 3.31
C ASP A 19 18.70 -11.49 2.06
N SER A 20 17.39 -11.23 2.04
CA SER A 20 16.72 -10.53 0.96
C SER A 20 17.03 -9.03 0.90
N ILE A 21 17.67 -8.47 1.93
CA ILE A 21 18.12 -7.07 1.95
C ILE A 21 19.09 -6.77 0.79
N ARG A 22 19.85 -7.76 0.34
CA ARG A 22 20.71 -7.60 -0.83
C ARG A 22 19.94 -7.21 -2.08
N GLU A 23 18.72 -7.74 -2.25
CA GLU A 23 17.85 -7.39 -3.36
C GLU A 23 17.29 -5.97 -3.21
N VAL A 24 16.90 -5.60 -1.99
CA VAL A 24 16.48 -4.20 -1.69
C VAL A 24 17.59 -3.21 -2.05
N CYS A 25 18.84 -3.51 -1.70
CA CYS A 25 19.99 -2.66 -2.05
C CYS A 25 20.20 -2.53 -3.56
N LYS A 26 20.03 -3.62 -4.32
CA LYS A 26 20.12 -3.56 -5.80
C LYS A 26 19.00 -2.69 -6.39
N ILE A 27 17.77 -2.86 -5.91
CA ILE A 27 16.63 -2.04 -6.33
C ILE A 27 16.91 -0.57 -6.02
N ASP A 28 17.43 -0.25 -4.83
CA ASP A 28 17.80 1.12 -4.46
C ASP A 28 18.84 1.71 -5.40
N GLN A 29 19.88 0.96 -5.76
CA GLN A 29 20.91 1.40 -6.71
C GLN A 29 20.31 1.76 -8.07
N HIS A 30 19.44 0.92 -8.62
CA HIS A 30 18.78 1.15 -9.91
C HIS A 30 17.74 2.29 -9.86
N SER A 31 17.17 2.59 -8.69
CA SER A 31 16.18 3.65 -8.53
C SER A 31 16.70 5.05 -8.92
N LYS A 32 18.03 5.25 -8.91
CA LYS A 32 18.66 6.52 -9.29
C LYS A 32 18.40 6.92 -10.73
N GLU A 33 18.36 5.92 -11.61
CA GLU A 33 18.26 6.09 -13.05
C GLU A 33 16.81 6.33 -13.51
N LEU A 34 15.84 6.13 -12.60
CA LEU A 34 14.43 6.28 -12.92
C LEU A 34 13.96 7.73 -12.82
N ASN A 35 13.08 8.11 -13.75
CA ASN A 35 12.36 9.37 -13.70
C ASN A 35 11.06 9.28 -12.87
N SER A 36 10.71 8.09 -12.38
CA SER A 36 9.57 7.80 -11.51
C SER A 36 10.01 7.66 -10.05
N ASP A 37 9.08 7.87 -9.13
CA ASP A 37 9.26 7.45 -7.75
C ASP A 37 9.11 5.93 -7.65
N LEU A 38 9.91 5.29 -6.80
CA LEU A 38 9.90 3.85 -6.60
C LEU A 38 9.67 3.56 -5.12
N ALA A 39 8.63 2.81 -4.80
CA ALA A 39 8.33 2.35 -3.46
C ALA A 39 8.38 0.82 -3.37
N LEU A 40 8.87 0.30 -2.24
CA LEU A 40 8.90 -1.12 -1.96
C LEU A 40 8.30 -1.38 -0.57
N CYS A 41 7.12 -2.00 -0.56
CA CYS A 41 6.41 -2.32 0.67
C CYS A 41 6.82 -3.71 1.17
N LEU A 42 7.42 -3.73 2.36
CA LEU A 42 8.08 -4.89 2.96
C LEU A 42 7.31 -5.39 4.20
N PRO A 43 7.49 -6.67 4.57
CA PRO A 43 7.10 -7.15 5.89
C PRO A 43 7.74 -6.33 7.01
N ASN A 44 6.98 -6.09 8.09
CA ASN A 44 7.42 -5.26 9.23
C ASN A 44 8.78 -5.69 9.81
N THR A 45 9.07 -7.01 9.75
CA THR A 45 10.29 -7.63 10.30
C THR A 45 11.60 -7.16 9.64
N ILE A 46 11.53 -6.60 8.44
CA ILE A 46 12.72 -6.23 7.65
C ILE A 46 12.76 -4.75 7.26
N ILE A 47 11.74 -3.95 7.59
CA ILE A 47 11.67 -2.52 7.25
C ILE A 47 12.87 -1.76 7.79
N ASN A 48 13.13 -1.83 9.10
CA ASN A 48 14.24 -1.12 9.73
C ASN A 48 15.57 -1.52 9.08
N LYS A 49 15.79 -2.84 8.92
CA LYS A 49 17.02 -3.34 8.29
C LYS A 49 17.16 -2.85 6.84
N ALA A 50 16.08 -2.78 6.07
CA ALA A 50 16.10 -2.22 4.72
C ALA A 50 16.51 -0.74 4.75
N CYS A 51 15.89 0.06 5.62
CA CYS A 51 16.20 1.49 5.76
C CYS A 51 17.65 1.75 6.16
N GLU A 52 18.24 0.92 7.04
CA GLU A 52 19.65 1.03 7.43
C GLU A 52 20.64 0.73 6.30
N ASN A 53 20.23 -0.05 5.30
CA ASN A 53 21.12 -0.54 4.25
C ASN A 53 20.98 0.16 2.90
N ILE A 54 19.87 0.91 2.67
CA ILE A 54 19.74 1.80 1.52
C ILE A 54 20.42 3.13 1.84
N SER A 55 21.25 3.63 0.94
CA SER A 55 22.02 4.86 1.25
C SER A 55 22.19 5.78 0.05
N ASN A 56 21.96 5.31 -1.13
CA ASN A 56 22.38 6.00 -2.34
C ASN A 56 21.30 6.17 -3.41
N GLY A 57 20.16 5.51 -3.26
CA GLY A 57 19.05 5.55 -4.21
C GLY A 57 17.96 6.53 -3.84
N LYS A 58 16.85 6.39 -4.54
CA LYS A 58 15.60 7.11 -4.31
C LYS A 58 14.48 6.16 -3.86
N LEU A 59 14.86 4.93 -3.43
CA LEU A 59 13.88 3.92 -3.05
C LEU A 59 13.16 4.34 -1.77
N ILE A 60 11.85 4.35 -1.84
CA ILE A 60 10.95 4.60 -0.72
C ILE A 60 10.62 3.26 -0.07
N ILE A 61 11.00 3.05 1.18
CA ILE A 61 10.60 1.86 1.94
C ILE A 61 9.21 2.08 2.52
N GLY A 62 8.33 1.10 2.31
CA GLY A 62 6.95 1.10 2.78
C GLY A 62 6.61 -0.12 3.62
N ALA A 63 5.45 -0.05 4.26
CA ALA A 63 4.83 -1.13 4.99
C ALA A 63 3.57 -1.64 4.28
N GLN A 64 3.09 -2.83 4.67
CA GLN A 64 2.00 -3.55 4.00
C GLN A 64 0.67 -3.46 4.74
N ASN A 65 0.64 -2.91 5.93
CA ASN A 65 -0.52 -2.68 6.79
C ASN A 65 -0.09 -1.93 8.06
N CYS A 66 -1.06 -1.35 8.78
CA CYS A 66 -0.89 -0.87 10.15
C CYS A 66 -2.16 -1.08 10.97
N HIS A 67 -2.07 -0.92 12.28
CA HIS A 67 -3.24 -0.74 13.14
C HIS A 67 -3.76 0.70 13.06
N HIS A 68 -5.03 0.93 13.34
CA HIS A 68 -5.64 2.26 13.28
C HIS A 68 -5.40 3.09 14.55
N GLU A 69 -5.09 2.45 15.67
CA GLU A 69 -4.68 3.12 16.92
C GLU A 69 -3.16 3.33 16.95
N GLU A 70 -2.73 4.39 17.60
CA GLU A 70 -1.30 4.72 17.75
C GLU A 70 -0.58 3.78 18.74
N SER A 71 -1.29 3.35 19.78
CA SER A 71 -0.80 2.45 20.83
C SER A 71 -1.95 1.83 21.61
N GLY A 72 -1.66 0.81 22.43
CA GLY A 72 -2.66 0.24 23.30
C GLY A 72 -2.56 -1.29 23.47
N ALA A 73 -3.65 -1.91 23.92
CA ALA A 73 -3.73 -3.35 24.17
C ALA A 73 -4.04 -4.15 22.89
N PHE A 74 -3.15 -4.07 21.92
CA PHE A 74 -3.25 -4.69 20.59
C PHE A 74 -2.05 -5.59 20.34
N THR A 75 -1.95 -6.66 21.11
CA THR A 75 -0.80 -7.57 21.08
C THR A 75 -0.57 -8.15 19.69
N GLY A 76 0.62 -7.89 19.13
CA GLY A 76 1.03 -8.36 17.80
C GLY A 76 0.78 -7.36 16.67
N ASP A 77 0.00 -6.30 16.89
CA ASP A 77 -0.21 -5.24 15.91
C ASP A 77 0.94 -4.23 15.88
N VAL A 78 1.07 -3.51 14.77
CA VAL A 78 2.06 -2.47 14.55
C VAL A 78 1.34 -1.19 14.13
N SER A 79 1.57 -0.10 14.83
CA SER A 79 0.97 1.20 14.52
C SER A 79 1.72 1.95 13.41
N ALA A 80 1.08 2.97 12.82
CA ALA A 80 1.70 3.84 11.83
C ALA A 80 2.94 4.56 12.39
N GLU A 81 2.90 5.00 13.66
CA GLU A 81 4.05 5.63 14.33
C GLU A 81 5.23 4.65 14.49
N MET A 82 4.97 3.39 14.84
CA MET A 82 6.02 2.36 14.89
C MET A 82 6.67 2.14 13.54
N LEU A 83 5.87 2.11 12.46
CA LEU A 83 6.36 1.95 11.10
C LEU A 83 7.21 3.14 10.66
N LYS A 84 6.77 4.36 10.97
CA LYS A 84 7.54 5.59 10.74
C LYS A 84 8.88 5.55 11.47
N ASN A 85 8.86 5.17 12.74
CA ASN A 85 10.08 5.03 13.54
C ASN A 85 11.03 3.97 12.98
N ALA A 86 10.51 2.90 12.38
CA ALA A 86 11.29 1.89 11.65
C ALA A 86 11.85 2.40 10.31
N GLY A 87 11.44 3.58 9.86
CA GLY A 87 11.93 4.23 8.63
C GLY A 87 10.98 4.18 7.43
N ALA A 88 9.80 3.55 7.55
CA ALA A 88 8.81 3.55 6.49
C ALA A 88 8.35 4.97 6.13
N LYS A 89 8.03 5.19 4.86
CA LYS A 89 7.51 6.47 4.32
C LYS A 89 6.11 6.34 3.73
N VAL A 90 5.70 5.12 3.40
CA VAL A 90 4.40 4.81 2.80
C VAL A 90 3.84 3.54 3.43
N VAL A 91 2.52 3.44 3.54
CA VAL A 91 1.83 2.25 4.06
C VAL A 91 0.69 1.85 3.14
N ILE A 92 0.64 0.58 2.75
CA ILE A 92 -0.52 0.00 2.07
C ILE A 92 -1.61 -0.29 3.12
N VAL A 93 -2.85 0.07 2.81
CA VAL A 93 -4.03 -0.33 3.59
C VAL A 93 -5.14 -0.85 2.68
N GLY A 94 -5.95 -1.74 3.19
CA GLY A 94 -7.10 -2.27 2.47
C GLY A 94 -6.77 -3.16 1.28
N HIS A 95 -5.55 -3.73 1.21
CA HIS A 95 -5.21 -4.71 0.20
C HIS A 95 -6.24 -5.86 0.18
N SER A 96 -6.56 -6.37 -1.01
CA SER A 96 -7.59 -7.39 -1.20
C SER A 96 -7.43 -8.62 -0.30
N GLU A 97 -6.20 -9.09 -0.11
CA GLU A 97 -5.90 -10.19 0.81
C GLU A 97 -6.32 -9.88 2.25
N ARG A 98 -6.23 -8.63 2.68
CA ARG A 98 -6.65 -8.23 4.03
C ARG A 98 -8.16 -8.07 4.13
N ARG A 99 -8.79 -7.54 3.10
CA ARG A 99 -10.26 -7.49 3.04
C ARG A 99 -10.87 -8.89 3.12
N GLN A 100 -10.28 -9.85 2.40
CA GLN A 100 -10.77 -11.23 2.34
C GLN A 100 -10.42 -12.06 3.59
N ASN A 101 -9.15 -12.07 3.99
CA ASN A 101 -8.65 -12.98 5.02
C ASN A 101 -8.84 -12.45 6.45
N TYR A 102 -8.94 -11.12 6.61
CA TYR A 102 -9.08 -10.45 7.92
C TYR A 102 -10.36 -9.63 8.03
N PHE A 103 -11.26 -9.72 7.04
CA PHE A 103 -12.55 -9.04 7.03
C PHE A 103 -12.46 -7.52 7.23
N GLU A 104 -11.40 -6.90 6.71
CA GLU A 104 -11.22 -5.45 6.79
C GLU A 104 -12.26 -4.74 5.92
N ASN A 105 -13.21 -4.06 6.55
CA ASN A 105 -14.23 -3.27 5.87
C ASN A 105 -13.74 -1.85 5.56
N ASN A 106 -14.52 -1.09 4.79
CA ASN A 106 -14.15 0.25 4.37
C ASN A 106 -13.95 1.23 5.54
N GLU A 107 -14.76 1.11 6.60
CA GLU A 107 -14.64 1.96 7.79
C GLU A 107 -13.30 1.72 8.52
N LEU A 108 -12.90 0.47 8.70
CA LEU A 108 -11.62 0.13 9.31
C LEU A 108 -10.45 0.63 8.44
N ILE A 109 -10.57 0.51 7.12
CA ILE A 109 -9.54 1.00 6.20
C ILE A 109 -9.44 2.52 6.26
N ASN A 110 -10.56 3.24 6.35
CA ASN A 110 -10.58 4.69 6.56
C ASN A 110 -9.85 5.08 7.85
N LYS A 111 -10.11 4.39 8.97
CA LYS A 111 -9.42 4.62 10.25
C LYS A 111 -7.92 4.38 10.12
N LYS A 112 -7.50 3.28 9.46
CA LYS A 112 -6.08 3.00 9.21
C LYS A 112 -5.42 4.07 8.34
N ALA A 113 -6.06 4.46 7.24
CA ALA A 113 -5.58 5.52 6.36
C ALA A 113 -5.44 6.86 7.10
N THR A 114 -6.40 7.18 7.96
CA THR A 114 -6.36 8.38 8.83
C THR A 114 -5.14 8.34 9.76
N SER A 115 -4.90 7.21 10.42
CA SER A 115 -3.73 7.03 11.30
C SER A 115 -2.41 7.19 10.54
N VAL A 116 -2.29 6.63 9.34
CA VAL A 116 -1.12 6.77 8.47
C VAL A 116 -0.86 8.24 8.13
N ILE A 117 -1.89 8.96 7.69
CA ILE A 117 -1.78 10.39 7.31
C ILE A 117 -1.43 11.24 8.52
N ASN A 118 -2.07 11.02 9.66
CA ASN A 118 -1.79 11.76 10.91
C ASN A 118 -0.35 11.53 11.40
N SER A 119 0.21 10.36 11.16
CA SER A 119 1.63 10.07 11.42
C SER A 119 2.59 10.76 10.43
N GLY A 120 2.08 11.45 9.41
CA GLY A 120 2.89 12.12 8.38
C GLY A 120 3.49 11.16 7.35
N LEU A 121 2.89 9.99 7.18
CA LEU A 121 3.24 9.02 6.15
C LEU A 121 2.30 9.14 4.95
N GLN A 122 2.74 8.69 3.77
CA GLN A 122 1.86 8.47 2.64
C GLN A 122 1.07 7.17 2.80
N VAL A 123 -0.16 7.15 2.29
CA VAL A 123 -0.99 5.95 2.26
C VAL A 123 -1.30 5.51 0.84
N ILE A 124 -1.21 4.19 0.59
CA ILE A 124 -1.73 3.54 -0.61
C ILE A 124 -2.99 2.79 -0.19
N ILE A 125 -4.15 3.25 -0.66
CA ILE A 125 -5.45 2.63 -0.37
C ILE A 125 -5.82 1.72 -1.54
N CYS A 126 -5.92 0.42 -1.28
CA CYS A 126 -6.31 -0.56 -2.29
C CYS A 126 -7.82 -0.68 -2.38
N ILE A 127 -8.30 -0.71 -3.61
CA ILE A 127 -9.70 -0.92 -3.98
C ILE A 127 -9.77 -1.92 -5.13
N GLY A 128 -10.88 -2.61 -5.26
CA GLY A 128 -11.11 -3.57 -6.34
C GLY A 128 -12.27 -4.51 -6.03
N GLU A 129 -12.90 -4.99 -7.07
CA GLU A 129 -14.01 -5.94 -7.01
C GLU A 129 -13.55 -7.38 -7.22
N THR A 130 -14.34 -8.30 -6.72
CA THR A 130 -14.20 -9.75 -6.95
C THR A 130 -14.70 -10.13 -8.33
N GLU A 131 -14.37 -11.35 -8.80
CA GLU A 131 -14.88 -11.89 -10.04
C GLU A 131 -16.41 -12.05 -10.04
N GLU A 132 -16.98 -12.42 -8.90
CA GLU A 132 -18.44 -12.54 -8.76
C GLU A 132 -19.14 -11.20 -8.93
N GLU A 133 -18.62 -10.14 -8.30
CA GLU A 133 -19.15 -8.77 -8.42
C GLU A 133 -19.01 -8.25 -9.84
N LYS A 134 -17.87 -8.49 -10.50
CA LYS A 134 -17.66 -8.14 -11.91
C LYS A 134 -18.68 -8.85 -12.82
N ASN A 135 -18.86 -10.16 -12.65
CA ASN A 135 -19.78 -10.95 -13.47
C ASN A 135 -21.25 -10.51 -13.28
N LYS A 136 -21.58 -9.92 -12.14
CA LYS A 136 -22.89 -9.29 -11.86
C LYS A 136 -23.01 -7.86 -12.37
N GLY A 137 -21.98 -7.31 -13.01
CA GLY A 137 -21.95 -5.91 -13.48
C GLY A 137 -21.88 -4.87 -12.36
N GLN A 138 -21.39 -5.24 -11.17
CA GLN A 138 -21.37 -4.39 -9.97
C GLN A 138 -20.03 -3.66 -9.77
N THR A 139 -19.08 -3.75 -10.69
CA THR A 139 -17.73 -3.15 -10.57
C THR A 139 -17.80 -1.68 -10.12
N ASN A 140 -18.56 -0.85 -10.82
CA ASN A 140 -18.65 0.58 -10.52
C ASN A 140 -19.24 0.85 -9.13
N ASP A 141 -20.29 0.12 -8.74
CA ASP A 141 -20.93 0.29 -7.44
C ASP A 141 -19.98 -0.08 -6.30
N ILE A 142 -19.27 -1.19 -6.44
CA ILE A 142 -18.30 -1.66 -5.44
C ILE A 142 -17.11 -0.70 -5.34
N VAL A 143 -16.47 -0.37 -6.46
CA VAL A 143 -15.30 0.50 -6.49
C VAL A 143 -15.65 1.90 -5.98
N CYS A 144 -16.76 2.50 -6.42
CA CYS A 144 -17.22 3.79 -5.92
C CYS A 144 -17.58 3.76 -4.43
N SER A 145 -18.18 2.66 -3.95
CA SER A 145 -18.45 2.47 -2.52
C SER A 145 -17.17 2.39 -1.70
N GLN A 146 -16.18 1.62 -2.18
CA GLN A 146 -14.87 1.52 -1.53
C GLN A 146 -14.15 2.90 -1.52
N LEU A 147 -14.16 3.63 -2.62
CA LEU A 147 -13.60 4.98 -2.69
C LEU A 147 -14.23 5.92 -1.66
N ARG A 148 -15.57 6.02 -1.65
CA ARG A 148 -16.29 6.95 -0.76
C ARG A 148 -16.08 6.66 0.71
N ASN A 149 -15.97 5.38 1.08
CA ASN A 149 -15.99 4.97 2.48
C ASN A 149 -14.60 4.64 3.04
N SER A 150 -13.59 4.38 2.19
CA SER A 150 -12.23 4.08 2.64
C SER A 150 -11.30 5.30 2.64
N ILE A 151 -11.61 6.35 1.88
CA ILE A 151 -10.76 7.53 1.79
C ILE A 151 -11.10 8.52 2.90
N PRO A 152 -10.16 8.88 3.79
CA PRO A 152 -10.37 9.91 4.79
C PRO A 152 -10.57 11.30 4.18
N ILE A 153 -11.31 12.15 4.86
CA ILE A 153 -11.53 13.55 4.44
C ILE A 153 -10.24 14.39 4.39
N ILE A 154 -9.21 13.98 5.13
CA ILE A 154 -7.89 14.62 5.16
C ILE A 154 -6.97 14.19 4.03
N SER A 155 -7.45 13.29 3.16
CA SER A 155 -6.69 12.82 1.99
C SER A 155 -6.51 13.92 0.96
N ASN A 156 -5.33 13.96 0.37
CA ASN A 156 -5.00 14.87 -0.72
C ASN A 156 -3.98 14.22 -1.67
N ALA A 157 -3.61 14.95 -2.73
CA ALA A 157 -2.71 14.45 -3.75
C ALA A 157 -1.28 14.18 -3.26
N GLU A 158 -0.86 14.72 -2.13
CA GLU A 158 0.50 14.57 -1.60
C GLU A 158 0.60 13.37 -0.65
N ASN A 159 -0.49 13.06 0.08
CA ASN A 159 -0.47 12.04 1.12
C ASN A 159 -1.20 10.74 0.76
N THR A 160 -1.97 10.69 -0.35
CA THR A 160 -2.81 9.54 -0.68
C THR A 160 -2.63 9.09 -2.13
N VAL A 161 -2.48 7.80 -2.31
CA VAL A 161 -2.50 7.09 -3.59
C VAL A 161 -3.62 6.07 -3.57
N ILE A 162 -4.39 5.97 -4.65
CA ILE A 162 -5.41 4.93 -4.83
C ILE A 162 -4.82 3.85 -5.75
N ALA A 163 -4.84 2.61 -5.29
CA ALA A 163 -4.44 1.46 -6.07
C ALA A 163 -5.67 0.63 -6.44
N TYR A 164 -6.06 0.68 -7.71
CA TYR A 164 -7.08 -0.23 -8.23
C TYR A 164 -6.43 -1.58 -8.54
N GLU A 165 -6.85 -2.60 -7.81
CA GLU A 165 -6.40 -3.97 -7.99
C GLU A 165 -7.62 -4.88 -8.22
N PRO A 166 -8.04 -5.12 -9.49
CA PRO A 166 -9.13 -6.03 -9.77
C PRO A 166 -8.79 -7.43 -9.24
N ILE A 167 -9.52 -7.88 -8.21
CA ILE A 167 -9.18 -9.09 -7.44
C ILE A 167 -9.16 -10.32 -8.36
N TRP A 168 -10.05 -10.34 -9.36
CA TRP A 168 -10.13 -11.41 -10.38
C TRP A 168 -8.89 -11.53 -11.27
N ALA A 169 -8.03 -10.50 -11.33
CA ALA A 169 -6.80 -10.51 -12.12
C ALA A 169 -5.57 -10.91 -11.28
N ILE A 170 -5.61 -10.73 -9.96
CA ILE A 170 -4.46 -10.97 -9.09
C ILE A 170 -4.07 -12.45 -9.09
N GLY A 171 -2.82 -12.75 -9.53
CA GLY A 171 -2.27 -14.12 -9.52
C GLY A 171 -2.90 -15.07 -10.53
N THR A 172 -3.80 -14.60 -11.39
CA THR A 172 -4.51 -15.43 -12.39
C THR A 172 -3.87 -15.40 -13.79
N GLY A 173 -2.95 -14.46 -14.03
CA GLY A 173 -2.40 -14.18 -15.36
C GLY A 173 -3.35 -13.39 -16.27
N ARG A 174 -4.56 -13.05 -15.82
CA ARG A 174 -5.49 -12.18 -16.55
C ARG A 174 -5.06 -10.72 -16.37
N ILE A 175 -5.21 -9.94 -17.43
CA ILE A 175 -4.88 -8.52 -17.46
C ILE A 175 -6.16 -7.76 -17.82
N PRO A 176 -6.60 -6.79 -16.99
CA PRO A 176 -7.71 -5.93 -17.36
C PRO A 176 -7.37 -5.11 -18.60
N SER A 177 -8.34 -4.91 -19.49
CA SER A 177 -8.19 -4.01 -20.62
C SER A 177 -8.15 -2.55 -20.17
N LEU A 178 -7.66 -1.65 -21.03
CA LEU A 178 -7.66 -0.22 -20.71
C LEU A 178 -9.08 0.33 -20.51
N GLU A 179 -10.06 -0.23 -21.24
CA GLU A 179 -11.49 0.13 -21.14
C GLU A 179 -12.09 -0.30 -19.79
N GLU A 180 -11.61 -1.42 -19.23
CA GLU A 180 -12.04 -1.88 -17.89
C GLU A 180 -11.43 -1.06 -16.75
N ILE A 181 -10.33 -0.35 -17.00
CA ILE A 181 -9.65 0.48 -16.00
C ILE A 181 -10.20 1.93 -16.01
N GLN A 182 -10.69 2.43 -17.15
CA GLN A 182 -11.25 3.77 -17.32
C GLN A 182 -12.69 3.88 -16.81
#